data_6c47a75ee97ca2dab070be429622db29
#
_entry.id   6c47a75ee97ca2dab070be429622db29
#
_cell.length_a   1.000
_cell.length_b   1.000
_cell.length_c   1.000
_cell.angle_alpha   90.00
_cell.angle_beta   90.00
_cell.angle_gamma   90.00
#
_symmetry.space_group_name_H-M   'P 1'
#
loop_
_entity.id
_entity.type
_entity.pdbx_description
1 polymer ?
#
loop_
_entity_poly.entity_id
_entity_poly.type
_entity_poly.pdbx_seq_one_letter_code
_entity_poly.pdbx_strand_id
1 'polypeptide(L)'
;MKAIIVTDRTAGLAGMTLTERPEPSAAINDVIVQIHASGFVPTEMEWPSTWTDRRNLDRTPSIPGHELAGVVTALGYGTTGLSVGQRVFGLADWHRDGTLAEYVAIEARNLAPLPGDVDFTVGASLPISGLTAWQGLFQHGRLQAGQSVLAHGAAGAV
;
A
#
# COMPACT_ATOMS: atom_id res chain seq x y z
N MET A 1 -10.92 -10.43 10.81
CA MET A 1 -10.99 -9.10 10.21
C MET A 1 -11.75 -9.13 8.90
N LYS A 2 -12.40 -8.03 8.54
CA LYS A 2 -12.98 -7.89 7.21
C LYS A 2 -11.89 -7.54 6.19
N ALA A 3 -12.00 -8.14 5.01
CA ALA A 3 -11.10 -7.87 3.88
C ALA A 3 -11.84 -8.04 2.55
N ILE A 4 -11.42 -7.30 1.54
CA ILE A 4 -11.84 -7.51 0.16
C ILE A 4 -10.85 -8.48 -0.47
N ILE A 5 -11.34 -9.60 -1.00
CA ILE A 5 -10.53 -10.58 -1.70
C ILE A 5 -10.89 -10.67 -3.17
N VAL A 6 -9.95 -11.20 -3.94
CA VAL A 6 -10.13 -11.55 -5.35
C VAL A 6 -9.70 -13.00 -5.58
N THR A 7 -10.44 -13.70 -6.47
CA THR A 7 -10.21 -15.11 -6.79
C THR A 7 -10.18 -15.39 -8.30
N ASP A 8 -10.76 -14.50 -9.10
CA ASP A 8 -10.86 -14.66 -10.54
C ASP A 8 -10.41 -13.39 -11.27
N ARG A 9 -9.26 -13.50 -11.96
CA ARG A 9 -8.69 -12.40 -12.73
C ARG A 9 -9.61 -11.89 -13.84
N THR A 10 -10.41 -12.79 -14.41
CA THR A 10 -11.28 -12.46 -15.56
C THR A 10 -12.52 -11.65 -15.14
N ALA A 11 -12.89 -11.73 -13.88
CA ALA A 11 -14.03 -10.99 -13.33
C ALA A 11 -13.73 -9.50 -13.09
N GLY A 12 -12.45 -9.09 -13.10
CA GLY A 12 -12.04 -7.71 -12.84
C GLY A 12 -12.59 -7.19 -11.51
N LEU A 13 -13.01 -5.93 -11.49
CA LEU A 13 -13.57 -5.30 -10.27
C LEU A 13 -14.85 -6.00 -9.77
N ALA A 14 -15.64 -6.60 -10.63
CA ALA A 14 -16.85 -7.35 -10.24
C ALA A 14 -16.54 -8.61 -9.41
N GLY A 15 -15.30 -9.11 -9.48
CA GLY A 15 -14.82 -10.25 -8.69
C GLY A 15 -14.36 -9.93 -7.29
N MET A 16 -14.37 -8.64 -6.88
CA MET A 16 -14.01 -8.22 -5.54
C MET A 16 -15.11 -8.60 -4.55
N THR A 17 -14.76 -9.34 -3.50
CA THR A 17 -15.72 -9.85 -2.52
C THR A 17 -15.29 -9.49 -1.10
N LEU A 18 -16.17 -8.86 -0.33
CA LEU A 18 -15.98 -8.63 1.10
C LEU A 18 -16.18 -9.94 1.87
N THR A 19 -15.19 -10.31 2.67
CA THR A 19 -15.24 -11.56 3.47
C THR A 19 -14.51 -11.40 4.80
N GLU A 20 -14.69 -12.37 5.69
CA GLU A 20 -13.91 -12.50 6.92
C GLU A 20 -12.62 -13.28 6.63
N ARG A 21 -11.51 -12.75 7.15
CA ARG A 21 -10.18 -13.37 7.09
C ARG A 21 -9.55 -13.37 8.50
N PRO A 22 -8.63 -14.30 8.79
CA PRO A 22 -7.80 -14.21 9.98
C PRO A 22 -7.06 -12.87 10.03
N GLU A 23 -6.85 -12.32 11.21
CA GLU A 23 -5.96 -11.17 11.36
C GLU A 23 -4.53 -11.57 11.02
N PRO A 24 -3.75 -10.67 10.37
CA PRO A 24 -2.37 -10.97 10.03
C PRO A 24 -1.50 -10.99 11.30
N SER A 25 -0.45 -11.79 11.27
CA SER A 25 0.60 -11.78 12.30
C SER A 25 1.86 -11.08 11.77
N ALA A 26 2.53 -10.31 12.64
CA ALA A 26 3.76 -9.64 12.28
C ALA A 26 4.93 -10.64 12.16
N ALA A 27 5.55 -10.70 11.00
CA ALA A 27 6.81 -11.40 10.81
C ALA A 27 8.00 -10.58 11.36
N ILE A 28 9.21 -11.09 11.21
CA ILE A 28 10.43 -10.35 11.59
C ILE A 28 10.49 -9.03 10.80
N ASN A 29 10.71 -7.91 11.51
CA ASN A 29 10.73 -6.54 10.99
C ASN A 29 9.40 -6.04 10.40
N ASP A 30 8.31 -6.76 10.57
CA ASP A 30 6.98 -6.27 10.23
C ASP A 30 6.37 -5.46 11.38
N VAL A 31 5.33 -4.71 11.05
CA VAL A 31 4.33 -4.19 11.98
C VAL A 31 2.94 -4.61 11.52
N ILE A 32 1.99 -4.66 12.44
CA ILE A 32 0.57 -4.71 12.12
C ILE A 32 0.03 -3.29 12.15
N VAL A 33 -0.61 -2.89 11.08
CA VAL A 33 -1.28 -1.59 10.99
C VAL A 33 -2.79 -1.81 10.91
N GLN A 34 -3.53 -1.17 11.82
CA GLN A 34 -4.96 -0.97 11.66
C GLN A 34 -5.18 0.10 10.60
N ILE A 35 -5.81 -0.26 9.50
CA ILE A 35 -5.98 0.60 8.34
C ILE A 35 -7.17 1.52 8.59
N HIS A 36 -6.96 2.82 8.43
CA HIS A 36 -7.98 3.85 8.47
C HIS A 36 -8.36 4.36 7.09
N ALA A 37 -7.42 4.31 6.15
CA ALA A 37 -7.64 4.60 4.73
C ALA A 37 -6.69 3.77 3.86
N SER A 38 -7.15 3.38 2.68
CA SER A 38 -6.37 2.68 1.67
C SER A 38 -6.60 3.35 0.31
N GLY A 39 -5.52 3.65 -0.40
CA GLY A 39 -5.57 3.97 -1.81
C GLY A 39 -5.78 2.69 -2.63
N PHE A 40 -6.51 2.81 -3.74
CA PHE A 40 -6.72 1.71 -4.67
C PHE A 40 -6.84 2.23 -6.09
N VAL A 41 -6.04 1.68 -6.99
CA VAL A 41 -6.09 1.99 -8.41
C VAL A 41 -6.75 0.80 -9.13
N PRO A 42 -7.85 1.00 -9.88
CA PRO A 42 -8.56 -0.11 -10.55
C PRO A 42 -7.66 -0.98 -11.42
N THR A 43 -6.60 -0.42 -12.00
CA THR A 43 -5.60 -1.15 -12.79
C THR A 43 -4.77 -2.14 -11.97
N GLU A 44 -4.79 -2.09 -10.64
CA GLU A 44 -4.15 -3.11 -9.79
C GLU A 44 -4.70 -4.51 -10.06
N MET A 45 -5.93 -4.62 -10.55
CA MET A 45 -6.52 -5.87 -10.97
C MET A 45 -5.86 -6.48 -12.23
N GLU A 46 -5.06 -5.70 -12.96
CA GLU A 46 -4.31 -6.14 -14.12
C GLU A 46 -2.86 -6.55 -13.76
N TRP A 47 -2.38 -6.13 -12.60
CA TRP A 47 -1.00 -6.38 -12.20
C TRP A 47 -0.77 -7.85 -11.88
N PRO A 48 0.33 -8.46 -12.37
CA PRO A 48 0.63 -9.87 -12.07
C PRO A 48 0.72 -10.17 -10.58
N SER A 49 1.26 -9.23 -9.79
CA SER A 49 1.45 -9.36 -8.35
C SER A 49 0.17 -9.49 -7.54
N THR A 50 -0.98 -9.04 -8.07
CA THR A 50 -2.29 -9.29 -7.46
C THR A 50 -2.65 -10.78 -7.48
N TRP A 51 -2.18 -11.52 -8.49
CA TRP A 51 -2.59 -12.89 -8.78
C TRP A 51 -1.52 -13.94 -8.49
N THR A 52 -0.23 -13.54 -8.54
CA THR A 52 0.89 -14.48 -8.36
C THR A 52 1.89 -13.97 -7.33
N ASP A 53 2.56 -14.90 -6.66
CA ASP A 53 3.68 -14.60 -5.80
C ASP A 53 4.99 -14.34 -6.60
N ARG A 54 6.11 -14.11 -5.89
CA ARG A 54 7.43 -13.87 -6.49
C ARG A 54 7.98 -15.05 -7.28
N ARG A 55 7.37 -16.23 -7.14
CA ARG A 55 7.72 -17.46 -7.88
C ARG A 55 6.77 -17.71 -9.04
N ASN A 56 5.88 -16.77 -9.35
CA ASN A 56 4.80 -16.93 -10.34
C ASN A 56 3.78 -18.03 -9.97
N LEU A 57 3.67 -18.39 -8.70
CA LEU A 57 2.63 -19.32 -8.24
C LEU A 57 1.37 -18.53 -7.89
N ASP A 58 0.23 -19.15 -8.16
CA ASP A 58 -1.08 -18.59 -7.80
C ASP A 58 -1.15 -18.30 -6.30
N ARG A 59 -1.57 -17.09 -5.93
CA ARG A 59 -1.75 -16.65 -4.54
C ARG A 59 -3.21 -16.37 -4.18
N THR A 60 -4.15 -16.68 -5.05
CA THR A 60 -5.57 -16.48 -4.76
C THR A 60 -6.09 -17.45 -3.70
N PRO A 61 -7.02 -17.04 -2.85
CA PRO A 61 -7.59 -15.70 -2.75
C PRO A 61 -6.60 -14.68 -2.16
N SER A 62 -6.37 -13.57 -2.86
CA SER A 62 -5.47 -12.50 -2.43
C SER A 62 -6.26 -11.24 -2.03
N ILE A 63 -5.66 -10.40 -1.18
CA ILE A 63 -6.19 -9.09 -0.82
C ILE A 63 -5.46 -8.05 -1.68
N PRO A 64 -6.16 -7.28 -2.53
CA PRO A 64 -5.55 -6.20 -3.31
C PRO A 64 -5.33 -4.93 -2.48
N GLY A 65 -4.81 -3.86 -3.13
CA GLY A 65 -4.47 -2.59 -2.51
C GLY A 65 -3.04 -2.57 -2.00
N HIS A 66 -2.36 -1.43 -2.16
CA HIS A 66 -0.95 -1.32 -1.79
C HIS A 66 -0.68 -0.07 -0.95
N GLU A 67 -1.53 0.95 -1.00
CA GLU A 67 -1.37 2.19 -0.26
C GLU A 67 -2.19 2.17 1.01
N LEU A 68 -1.63 2.69 2.08
CA LEU A 68 -2.35 2.77 3.36
C LEU A 68 -1.97 4.00 4.18
N ALA A 69 -2.89 4.37 5.05
CA ALA A 69 -2.61 5.15 6.23
C ALA A 69 -3.42 4.58 7.41
N GLY A 70 -2.81 4.53 8.58
CA GLY A 70 -3.41 3.88 9.74
C GLY A 70 -2.59 4.03 11.01
N VAL A 71 -2.85 3.15 11.96
CA VAL A 71 -2.20 3.16 13.27
C VAL A 71 -1.51 1.82 13.51
N VAL A 72 -0.27 1.85 13.96
CA VAL A 72 0.48 0.65 14.35
C VAL A 72 -0.15 0.03 15.58
N THR A 73 -0.51 -1.25 15.52
CA THR A 73 -1.13 -2.00 16.64
C THR A 73 -0.22 -3.06 17.24
N ALA A 74 0.74 -3.58 16.47
CA ALA A 74 1.73 -4.54 16.96
C ALA A 74 3.05 -4.42 16.20
N LEU A 75 4.13 -4.83 16.85
CA LEU A 75 5.49 -4.87 16.29
C LEU A 75 5.96 -6.32 16.20
N GLY A 76 6.50 -6.70 15.06
CA GLY A 76 7.23 -7.94 14.89
C GLY A 76 8.61 -7.89 15.53
N TYR A 77 9.20 -9.06 15.74
CA TYR A 77 10.56 -9.15 16.31
C TYR A 77 11.57 -8.40 15.43
N GLY A 78 12.43 -7.62 16.07
CA GLY A 78 13.47 -6.85 15.39
C GLY A 78 13.00 -5.51 14.79
N THR A 79 11.72 -5.20 14.84
CA THR A 79 11.19 -3.92 14.37
C THR A 79 11.75 -2.75 15.20
N THR A 80 12.26 -1.73 14.52
CA THR A 80 12.77 -0.50 15.10
C THR A 80 12.22 0.72 14.37
N GLY A 81 12.27 1.90 15.00
CA GLY A 81 11.88 3.18 14.39
C GLY A 81 10.38 3.47 14.38
N LEU A 82 9.53 2.52 14.78
CA LEU A 82 8.09 2.70 14.93
C LEU A 82 7.64 2.26 16.33
N SER A 83 6.47 2.72 16.75
CA SER A 83 5.87 2.41 18.04
C SER A 83 4.39 2.06 17.90
N VAL A 84 3.88 1.22 18.79
CA VAL A 84 2.43 0.97 18.89
C VAL A 84 1.71 2.28 19.19
N GLY A 85 0.58 2.50 18.53
CA GLY A 85 -0.19 3.75 18.60
C GLY A 85 0.29 4.83 17.64
N GLN A 86 1.41 4.63 16.95
CA GLN A 86 1.93 5.61 15.99
C GLN A 86 1.08 5.64 14.72
N ARG A 87 0.74 6.85 14.27
CA ARG A 87 0.13 7.09 12.97
C ARG A 87 1.18 6.95 11.88
N VAL A 88 0.86 6.20 10.84
CA VAL A 88 1.78 5.90 9.73
C VAL A 88 1.05 5.93 8.40
N PHE A 89 1.81 6.07 7.32
CA PHE A 89 1.37 5.86 5.94
C PHE A 89 2.48 5.20 5.14
N GLY A 90 2.14 4.56 4.03
CA GLY A 90 3.16 3.92 3.21
C GLY A 90 2.61 2.99 2.14
N LEU A 91 3.53 2.21 1.57
CA LEU A 91 3.31 1.35 0.42
C LEU A 91 3.65 -0.11 0.77
N ALA A 92 2.64 -0.99 0.73
CA ALA A 92 2.82 -2.41 0.98
C ALA A 92 3.59 -3.10 -0.17
N ASP A 93 4.24 -4.22 0.15
CA ASP A 93 4.91 -5.06 -0.84
C ASP A 93 3.90 -5.63 -1.84
N TRP A 94 4.26 -5.57 -3.14
CA TRP A 94 3.40 -5.97 -4.25
C TRP A 94 2.97 -7.45 -4.24
N HIS A 95 3.74 -8.32 -3.58
CA HIS A 95 3.51 -9.77 -3.58
C HIS A 95 3.00 -10.29 -2.22
N ARG A 96 2.55 -9.40 -1.34
CA ARG A 96 1.91 -9.75 -0.07
C ARG A 96 0.42 -9.39 -0.11
N ASP A 97 -0.36 -9.91 0.84
CA ASP A 97 -1.73 -9.46 1.03
C ASP A 97 -1.75 -7.96 1.30
N GLY A 98 -2.67 -7.29 0.62
CA GLY A 98 -2.69 -5.85 0.49
C GLY A 98 -3.54 -5.14 1.54
N THR A 99 -3.94 -3.92 1.18
CA THR A 99 -4.45 -2.91 2.10
C THR A 99 -5.96 -2.74 2.07
N LEU A 100 -6.68 -3.48 1.21
CA LEU A 100 -8.15 -3.50 1.23
C LEU A 100 -8.67 -4.45 2.33
N ALA A 101 -8.26 -4.18 3.57
CA ALA A 101 -8.59 -4.93 4.77
C ALA A 101 -8.60 -4.02 6.01
N GLU A 102 -9.10 -4.51 7.15
CA GLU A 102 -9.04 -3.76 8.42
C GLU A 102 -7.61 -3.70 8.99
N TYR A 103 -6.80 -4.73 8.73
CA TYR A 103 -5.41 -4.83 9.21
C TYR A 103 -4.49 -5.37 8.12
N VAL A 104 -3.23 -4.96 8.16
CA VAL A 104 -2.17 -5.48 7.29
C VAL A 104 -0.88 -5.71 8.06
N ALA A 105 -0.15 -6.78 7.71
CA ALA A 105 1.23 -6.96 8.11
C ALA A 105 2.15 -6.38 7.03
N ILE A 106 2.99 -5.42 7.41
CA ILE A 106 3.83 -4.67 6.47
C ILE A 106 5.23 -4.44 7.06
N GLU A 107 6.25 -4.49 6.23
CA GLU A 107 7.60 -4.18 6.68
C GLU A 107 7.72 -2.73 7.17
N ALA A 108 8.26 -2.55 8.37
CA ALA A 108 8.38 -1.23 9.00
C ALA A 108 9.11 -0.21 8.12
N ARG A 109 10.08 -0.66 7.31
CA ARG A 109 10.84 0.19 6.37
C ARG A 109 10.00 0.80 5.24
N ASN A 110 8.82 0.24 5.00
CA ASN A 110 7.89 0.71 3.96
C ASN A 110 6.89 1.75 4.49
N LEU A 111 7.04 2.15 5.75
CA LEU A 111 6.18 3.10 6.43
C LEU A 111 6.94 4.35 6.85
N ALA A 112 6.25 5.47 6.82
CA ALA A 112 6.68 6.73 7.39
C ALA A 112 5.66 7.23 8.42
N PRO A 113 6.09 7.98 9.45
CA PRO A 113 5.18 8.65 10.37
C PRO A 113 4.23 9.59 9.62
N LEU A 114 2.93 9.50 9.90
CA LEU A 114 1.94 10.45 9.40
C LEU A 114 1.81 11.60 10.40
N PRO A 115 2.04 12.87 10.00
CA PRO A 115 1.87 14.02 10.87
C PRO A 115 0.48 14.08 11.48
N GLY A 116 0.38 14.60 12.71
CA GLY A 116 -0.85 14.57 13.49
C GLY A 116 -2.01 15.37 12.90
N ASP A 117 -1.70 16.39 12.11
CA ASP A 117 -2.64 17.28 11.42
C ASP A 117 -3.02 16.81 10.00
N VAL A 118 -2.41 15.71 9.50
CA VAL A 118 -2.73 15.15 8.20
C VAL A 118 -3.79 14.05 8.35
N ASP A 119 -4.87 14.13 7.59
CA ASP A 119 -5.91 13.10 7.56
C ASP A 119 -5.40 11.79 6.97
N PHE A 120 -5.94 10.65 7.42
CA PHE A 120 -5.55 9.33 6.91
C PHE A 120 -5.88 9.16 5.43
N THR A 121 -6.96 9.77 4.93
CA THR A 121 -7.32 9.70 3.51
C THR A 121 -6.28 10.42 2.64
N VAL A 122 -5.76 11.55 3.12
CA VAL A 122 -4.66 12.26 2.47
C VAL A 122 -3.39 11.41 2.53
N GLY A 123 -3.05 10.87 3.71
CA GLY A 123 -1.87 10.00 3.86
C GLY A 123 -1.89 8.78 2.93
N ALA A 124 -3.05 8.13 2.79
CA ALA A 124 -3.19 6.94 1.94
C ALA A 124 -3.18 7.24 0.44
N SER A 125 -3.41 8.48 0.01
CA SER A 125 -3.40 8.85 -1.41
C SER A 125 -2.01 9.21 -1.96
N LEU A 126 -1.00 9.31 -1.10
CA LEU A 126 0.32 9.81 -1.47
C LEU A 126 1.32 8.76 -1.97
N PRO A 127 1.37 7.52 -1.45
CA PRO A 127 2.53 6.65 -1.62
C PRO A 127 2.84 6.32 -3.09
N ILE A 128 1.90 5.79 -3.86
CA ILE A 128 2.15 5.44 -5.27
C ILE A 128 2.39 6.71 -6.09
N SER A 129 1.47 7.66 -6.01
CA SER A 129 1.51 8.87 -6.83
C SER A 129 2.73 9.74 -6.51
N GLY A 130 2.96 10.00 -5.22
CA GLY A 130 4.07 10.83 -4.76
C GLY A 130 5.44 10.20 -5.04
N LEU A 131 5.60 8.89 -4.77
CA LEU A 131 6.85 8.19 -5.06
C LEU A 131 7.11 8.07 -6.56
N THR A 132 6.08 7.84 -7.38
CA THR A 132 6.23 7.80 -8.84
C THR A 132 6.66 9.15 -9.39
N ALA A 133 6.00 10.23 -8.98
CA ALA A 133 6.38 11.59 -9.37
C ALA A 133 7.80 11.95 -8.91
N TRP A 134 8.13 11.65 -7.66
CA TRP A 134 9.47 11.88 -7.11
C TRP A 134 10.55 11.15 -7.90
N GLN A 135 10.36 9.86 -8.13
CA GLN A 135 11.32 9.04 -8.88
C GLN A 135 11.47 9.53 -10.31
N GLY A 136 10.35 9.83 -10.98
CA GLY A 136 10.35 10.37 -12.34
C GLY A 136 11.12 11.68 -12.45
N LEU A 137 10.83 12.64 -11.59
CA LEU A 137 11.40 13.97 -11.65
C LEU A 137 12.85 14.03 -11.15
N PHE A 138 13.13 13.43 -10.00
CA PHE A 138 14.41 13.66 -9.31
C PHE A 138 15.41 12.51 -9.48
N GLN A 139 14.98 11.25 -9.43
CA GLN A 139 15.91 10.12 -9.58
C GLN A 139 16.26 9.87 -11.06
N HIS A 140 15.26 9.85 -11.93
CA HIS A 140 15.46 9.59 -13.36
C HIS A 140 15.65 10.88 -14.18
N GLY A 141 14.78 11.86 -13.98
CA GLY A 141 14.84 13.16 -14.68
C GLY A 141 15.95 14.08 -14.18
N ARG A 142 16.48 13.85 -12.97
CA ARG A 142 17.55 14.64 -12.34
C ARG A 142 17.25 16.14 -12.35
N LEU A 143 15.98 16.47 -12.14
CA LEU A 143 15.49 17.84 -12.14
C LEU A 143 16.25 18.69 -11.10
N GLN A 144 16.72 19.87 -11.53
CA GLN A 144 17.44 20.81 -10.70
C GLN A 144 16.62 22.08 -10.47
N ALA A 145 16.94 22.81 -9.40
CA ALA A 145 16.34 24.11 -9.13
C ALA A 145 16.53 25.07 -10.33
N GLY A 146 15.46 25.77 -10.69
CA GLY A 146 15.44 26.72 -11.81
C GLY A 146 15.13 26.10 -13.18
N GLN A 147 15.01 24.78 -13.28
CA GLN A 147 14.58 24.13 -14.52
C GLN A 147 13.04 24.11 -14.63
N SER A 148 12.55 23.99 -15.86
CA SER A 148 11.12 23.87 -16.16
C SER A 148 10.74 22.43 -16.49
N VAL A 149 9.55 22.02 -16.11
CA VAL A 149 8.96 20.70 -16.39
C VAL A 149 7.65 20.88 -17.14
N LEU A 150 7.45 20.08 -18.17
CA LEU A 150 6.15 19.93 -18.82
C LEU A 150 5.53 18.62 -18.35
N ALA A 151 4.39 18.71 -17.66
CA ALA A 151 3.62 17.54 -17.23
C ALA A 151 2.41 17.34 -18.15
N HIS A 152 2.35 16.18 -18.83
CA HIS A 152 1.18 15.75 -19.57
C HIS A 152 0.23 14.99 -18.64
N GLY A 153 -1.07 15.30 -18.71
CA GLY A 153 -2.07 14.62 -17.89
C GLY A 153 -1.99 14.99 -16.41
N ALA A 154 -1.57 16.22 -16.08
CA ALA A 154 -1.35 16.68 -14.69
C ALA A 154 -2.59 16.64 -13.78
N ALA A 155 -3.77 16.33 -14.32
CA ALA A 155 -4.98 16.02 -13.53
C ALA A 155 -5.11 14.54 -13.16
N GLY A 156 -4.18 13.69 -13.58
CA GLY A 156 -4.09 12.29 -13.19
C GLY A 156 -3.54 12.10 -11.78
N ALA A 157 -3.44 10.84 -11.35
CA ALA A 157 -2.94 10.50 -10.01
C ALA A 157 -1.42 10.68 -9.86
N VAL A 158 -0.67 10.74 -10.95
CA VAL A 158 0.79 10.97 -10.97
C VAL A 158 1.10 12.25 -11.71
#